data_d77e9aece767fe7b6cabc3ca18bb5ac8
#
_entry.id   d77e9aece767fe7b6cabc3ca18bb5ac8
#
_cell.length_a   1.000
_cell.length_b   1.000
_cell.length_c   1.000
_cell.angle_alpha   90.00
_cell.angle_beta   90.00
_cell.angle_gamma   90.00
#
_symmetry.space_group_name_H-M   'P 1'
#
loop_
_entity.id
_entity.type
_entity.pdbx_description
1 polymer ?
#
loop_
_entity_poly.entity_id
_entity_poly.type
_entity_poly.pdbx_seq_one_letter_code
_entity_poly.pdbx_strand_id
1 'polypeptide(L)'
;MDDKSLLALLMLGQTASWHDSKDLGLSFFNLLRNHLDTKRLEHASPGRSNNHQFFEEALIYWEMLLSFVADDSAVLSGTTGAGVGESFVLQRVPHPWTGIARDTQFTVQEVGRLVRYERKRIRSRHFTSHADIAQAQRAIQKARELEERLLGLAHPAEAEIVSPGDDETPVWHLLTMAEVYRCTGLMQLYRTFPDLLHRRLPLQQTPQASPQAQEPQQTPPSARDPFLSLETDPGMDSTSWFCDPTTYLQSDNTDMDATRSASDTFYNKWLTEFALTTLSRLKTIPLESRTRCLQPFLLVASCSELRLPRDTPLPQTPHASLDATGPNISSHAIDVSRTRRFVLGRLTSFLHVLPPKPISVCLQLVQEVWKRMDAGEPGVYWMDVMIEKGWETTMG
;
A
#
# COMPACT_ATOMS: atom_id res chain seq x y z
N MET A 1 -16.25 2.58 31.96
CA MET A 1 -16.93 3.53 31.07
C MET A 1 -18.08 2.82 30.39
N ASP A 2 -19.15 3.49 30.10
CA ASP A 2 -20.28 2.96 29.31
C ASP A 2 -20.03 3.14 27.81
N ASP A 3 -20.81 2.44 26.97
CA ASP A 3 -20.64 2.45 25.52
C ASP A 3 -20.82 3.82 24.89
N LYS A 4 -21.68 4.68 25.49
CA LYS A 4 -21.90 6.06 25.02
C LYS A 4 -20.66 6.91 25.22
N SER A 5 -20.00 6.76 26.37
CA SER A 5 -18.74 7.46 26.67
C SER A 5 -17.62 6.96 25.75
N LEU A 6 -17.54 5.66 25.48
CA LEU A 6 -16.56 5.09 24.54
C LEU A 6 -16.77 5.63 23.12
N LEU A 7 -18.02 5.69 22.66
CA LEU A 7 -18.35 6.24 21.35
C LEU A 7 -17.99 7.72 21.26
N ALA A 8 -18.30 8.51 22.29
CA ALA A 8 -17.95 9.93 22.35
C ALA A 8 -16.43 10.15 22.26
N LEU A 9 -15.62 9.38 23.01
CA LEU A 9 -14.18 9.46 22.96
C LEU A 9 -13.61 9.06 21.59
N LEU A 10 -14.16 8.00 20.99
CA LEU A 10 -13.76 7.56 19.66
C LEU A 10 -14.03 8.65 18.62
N MET A 11 -15.21 9.25 18.64
CA MET A 11 -15.59 10.33 17.72
C MET A 11 -14.72 11.58 17.94
N LEU A 12 -14.56 12.04 19.18
CA LEU A 12 -13.76 13.21 19.50
C LEU A 12 -12.30 13.03 19.07
N GLY A 13 -11.72 11.86 19.31
CA GLY A 13 -10.35 11.57 18.94
C GLY A 13 -10.14 11.51 17.43
N GLN A 14 -11.00 10.82 16.69
CA GLN A 14 -10.89 10.74 15.24
C GLN A 14 -11.17 12.08 14.54
N THR A 15 -11.98 12.95 15.15
CA THR A 15 -12.29 14.28 14.60
C THR A 15 -11.34 15.38 15.07
N ALA A 16 -10.37 15.10 15.93
CA ALA A 16 -9.41 16.09 16.43
C ALA A 16 -8.69 16.80 15.29
N SER A 17 -8.25 16.07 14.28
CA SER A 17 -7.58 16.62 13.09
C SER A 17 -8.46 17.54 12.23
N TRP A 18 -9.78 17.53 12.41
CA TRP A 18 -10.68 18.42 11.68
C TRP A 18 -10.54 19.87 12.13
N HIS A 19 -10.16 20.05 13.40
CA HIS A 19 -9.95 21.37 14.02
C HIS A 19 -8.48 21.79 13.89
N ASP A 20 -7.55 20.89 14.18
CA ASP A 20 -6.12 21.08 13.98
C ASP A 20 -5.55 19.86 13.27
N SER A 21 -5.08 20.03 12.04
CA SER A 21 -4.55 18.92 11.23
C SER A 21 -3.38 18.16 11.89
N LYS A 22 -2.71 18.75 12.87
CA LYS A 22 -1.62 18.14 13.64
C LYS A 22 -2.10 17.37 14.87
N ASP A 23 -3.34 17.57 15.29
CA ASP A 23 -3.90 16.81 16.41
C ASP A 23 -4.37 15.44 15.91
N LEU A 24 -3.60 14.43 16.26
CA LEU A 24 -3.86 13.03 15.90
C LEU A 24 -4.84 12.34 16.87
N GLY A 25 -5.36 13.04 17.87
CA GLY A 25 -6.28 12.50 18.89
C GLY A 25 -5.65 11.47 19.83
N LEU A 26 -4.32 11.47 20.00
CA LEU A 26 -3.57 10.42 20.72
C LEU A 26 -4.03 10.22 22.16
N SER A 27 -4.41 11.30 22.87
CA SER A 27 -4.91 11.22 24.25
C SER A 27 -6.21 10.40 24.32
N PHE A 28 -7.13 10.61 23.38
CA PHE A 28 -8.38 9.86 23.29
C PHE A 28 -8.12 8.41 22.88
N PHE A 29 -7.25 8.19 21.90
CA PHE A 29 -6.85 6.86 21.47
C PHE A 29 -6.30 6.03 22.63
N ASN A 30 -5.32 6.57 23.36
CA ASN A 30 -4.66 5.89 24.46
C ASN A 30 -5.62 5.58 25.61
N LEU A 31 -6.55 6.49 25.90
CA LEU A 31 -7.58 6.29 26.93
C LEU A 31 -8.54 5.14 26.54
N LEU A 32 -9.00 5.12 25.27
CA LEU A 32 -9.85 4.06 24.74
C LEU A 32 -9.14 2.71 24.76
N ARG A 33 -7.89 2.66 24.28
CA ARG A 33 -7.08 1.44 24.24
C ARG A 33 -6.90 0.86 25.64
N ASN A 34 -6.46 1.66 26.61
CA ASN A 34 -6.32 1.23 27.99
C ASN A 34 -7.61 0.64 28.56
N HIS A 35 -8.76 1.30 28.27
CA HIS A 35 -10.02 0.82 28.79
C HIS A 35 -10.44 -0.53 28.20
N LEU A 36 -10.28 -0.71 26.88
CA LEU A 36 -10.63 -1.96 26.21
C LEU A 36 -9.68 -3.10 26.61
N ASP A 37 -8.38 -2.83 26.75
CA ASP A 37 -7.42 -3.82 27.20
C ASP A 37 -7.66 -4.27 28.65
N THR A 38 -8.03 -3.34 29.54
CA THR A 38 -8.41 -3.66 30.93
C THR A 38 -9.66 -4.54 30.98
N LYS A 39 -10.72 -4.17 30.24
CA LYS A 39 -11.95 -4.99 30.15
C LYS A 39 -11.68 -6.38 29.56
N ARG A 40 -10.78 -6.50 28.61
CA ARG A 40 -10.39 -7.79 28.02
C ARG A 40 -9.75 -8.72 29.05
N LEU A 41 -8.93 -8.19 29.94
CA LEU A 41 -8.29 -8.94 31.02
C LEU A 41 -9.29 -9.38 32.10
N GLU A 42 -10.30 -8.52 32.39
CA GLU A 42 -11.32 -8.80 33.40
C GLU A 42 -12.37 -9.82 32.94
N HIS A 43 -12.64 -9.88 31.62
CA HIS A 43 -13.71 -10.68 31.03
C HIS A 43 -13.16 -11.79 30.12
N ALA A 44 -12.45 -12.77 30.70
CA ALA A 44 -12.06 -14.01 30.00
C ALA A 44 -13.25 -14.95 29.68
N SER A 45 -14.50 -14.47 29.76
CA SER A 45 -15.72 -15.26 29.53
C SER A 45 -16.17 -15.24 28.07
N PRO A 46 -16.70 -16.37 27.53
CA PRO A 46 -17.13 -16.53 26.13
C PRO A 46 -18.47 -15.86 25.86
N GLY A 47 -18.49 -14.53 25.78
CA GLY A 47 -19.68 -13.76 25.49
C GLY A 47 -19.31 -12.32 25.16
N ARG A 48 -18.49 -12.12 24.09
CA ARG A 48 -18.19 -10.76 23.62
C ARG A 48 -19.48 -10.08 23.18
N SER A 49 -19.81 -8.95 23.80
CA SER A 49 -20.86 -8.07 23.32
C SER A 49 -20.50 -7.56 21.92
N ASN A 50 -21.46 -7.51 21.00
CA ASN A 50 -21.27 -6.93 19.66
C ASN A 50 -20.69 -5.51 19.72
N ASN A 51 -20.97 -4.76 20.77
CA ASN A 51 -20.44 -3.42 20.98
C ASN A 51 -18.93 -3.41 21.23
N HIS A 52 -18.38 -4.40 21.94
CA HIS A 52 -16.95 -4.50 22.17
C HIS A 52 -16.18 -4.73 20.86
N GLN A 53 -16.70 -5.59 19.98
CA GLN A 53 -16.12 -5.85 18.66
C GLN A 53 -16.12 -4.57 17.81
N PHE A 54 -17.21 -3.79 17.83
CA PHE A 54 -17.28 -2.51 17.12
C PHE A 54 -16.14 -1.57 17.53
N PHE A 55 -15.91 -1.38 18.83
CA PHE A 55 -14.85 -0.50 19.30
C PHE A 55 -13.45 -1.06 18.98
N GLU A 56 -13.25 -2.37 19.10
CA GLU A 56 -11.97 -3.00 18.73
C GLU A 56 -11.63 -2.78 17.26
N GLU A 57 -12.56 -3.00 16.34
CA GLU A 57 -12.34 -2.84 14.91
C GLU A 57 -12.11 -1.37 14.53
N ALA A 58 -12.85 -0.45 15.13
CA ALA A 58 -12.63 0.98 14.95
C ALA A 58 -11.22 1.42 15.43
N LEU A 59 -10.76 0.87 16.57
CA LEU A 59 -9.41 1.14 17.08
C LEU A 59 -8.32 0.51 16.21
N ILE A 60 -8.51 -0.68 15.66
CA ILE A 60 -7.55 -1.30 14.73
C ILE A 60 -7.33 -0.39 13.52
N TYR A 61 -8.41 0.12 12.94
CA TYR A 61 -8.32 1.06 11.82
C TYR A 61 -7.59 2.35 12.21
N TRP A 62 -7.95 2.97 13.33
CA TRP A 62 -7.32 4.20 13.78
C TRP A 62 -5.84 3.99 14.11
N GLU A 63 -5.50 2.90 14.78
CA GLU A 63 -4.11 2.53 15.08
C GLU A 63 -3.30 2.24 13.82
N MET A 64 -3.92 1.66 12.79
CA MET A 64 -3.30 1.50 11.48
C MET A 64 -2.90 2.85 10.89
N LEU A 65 -3.79 3.85 10.89
CA LEU A 65 -3.44 5.20 10.41
C LEU A 65 -2.35 5.83 11.27
N LEU A 66 -2.46 5.75 12.59
CA LEU A 66 -1.46 6.27 13.53
C LEU A 66 -0.08 5.64 13.33
N SER A 67 0.00 4.37 12.96
CA SER A 67 1.27 3.67 12.72
C SER A 67 2.16 4.30 11.64
N PHE A 68 1.55 5.03 10.70
CA PHE A 68 2.26 5.75 9.65
C PHE A 68 2.60 7.20 10.01
N VAL A 69 1.83 7.83 10.90
CA VAL A 69 1.91 9.28 11.15
C VAL A 69 2.37 9.66 12.56
N ALA A 70 2.22 8.77 13.54
CA ALA A 70 2.60 9.03 14.93
C ALA A 70 3.90 8.32 15.32
N ASP A 71 4.61 8.85 16.31
CA ASP A 71 5.76 8.16 16.90
C ASP A 71 5.28 7.00 17.78
N ASP A 72 5.94 5.82 17.67
CA ASP A 72 5.58 4.60 18.41
C ASP A 72 5.55 4.80 19.93
N SER A 73 6.39 5.68 20.47
CA SER A 73 6.40 6.00 21.90
C SER A 73 5.16 6.73 22.39
N ALA A 74 4.40 7.36 21.48
CA ALA A 74 3.20 8.12 21.80
C ALA A 74 1.91 7.28 21.70
N VAL A 75 1.99 6.12 21.06
CA VAL A 75 0.83 5.23 20.80
C VAL A 75 0.94 3.99 21.70
N LEU A 76 -0.08 3.77 22.54
CA LEU A 76 -0.18 2.52 23.30
C LEU A 76 -0.50 1.37 22.34
N SER A 77 0.42 0.43 22.22
CA SER A 77 0.23 -0.77 21.41
C SER A 77 -0.65 -1.76 22.14
N GLY A 78 -1.76 -2.14 21.52
CA GLY A 78 -2.58 -3.23 22.02
C GLY A 78 -1.91 -4.58 21.84
N THR A 79 -2.10 -5.47 22.81
CA THR A 79 -1.67 -6.89 22.75
C THR A 79 -2.56 -7.73 21.81
N THR A 80 -3.33 -7.11 20.97
CA THR A 80 -4.50 -7.67 20.28
C THR A 80 -4.19 -8.47 19.01
N GLY A 81 -2.98 -8.94 18.80
CA GLY A 81 -2.62 -9.63 17.56
C GLY A 81 -2.72 -11.14 17.55
N ALA A 82 -2.76 -11.79 18.70
CA ALA A 82 -2.71 -13.24 18.78
C ALA A 82 -4.08 -13.83 19.10
N GLY A 83 -4.68 -14.47 18.11
CA GLY A 83 -5.69 -15.50 18.33
C GLY A 83 -7.09 -14.98 18.61
N VAL A 84 -7.71 -14.36 17.63
CA VAL A 84 -9.16 -14.58 17.46
C VAL A 84 -9.25 -15.88 16.68
N GLY A 85 -9.54 -16.99 17.41
CA GLY A 85 -9.89 -18.24 16.78
C GLY A 85 -10.96 -17.96 15.73
N GLU A 86 -10.80 -18.55 14.57
CA GLU A 86 -11.81 -18.55 13.52
C GLU A 86 -13.10 -19.02 14.16
N SER A 87 -13.92 -18.07 14.61
CA SER A 87 -15.31 -18.34 14.86
C SER A 87 -15.89 -18.67 13.49
N PHE A 88 -16.38 -19.88 13.31
CA PHE A 88 -17.16 -20.27 12.14
C PHE A 88 -18.44 -19.42 12.11
N VAL A 89 -18.28 -18.16 11.75
CA VAL A 89 -19.41 -17.28 11.49
C VAL A 89 -19.76 -17.50 10.03
N LEU A 90 -20.91 -18.15 9.79
CA LEU A 90 -21.47 -18.41 8.47
C LEU A 90 -21.63 -17.13 7.62
N GLN A 91 -21.69 -15.96 8.23
CA GLN A 91 -21.79 -14.67 7.56
C GLN A 91 -21.05 -13.59 8.35
N ARG A 92 -20.21 -12.81 7.66
CA ARG A 92 -19.50 -11.66 8.24
C ARG A 92 -20.33 -10.39 8.08
N VAL A 93 -20.60 -9.71 9.19
CA VAL A 93 -21.25 -8.40 9.18
C VAL A 93 -20.16 -7.34 9.00
N PRO A 94 -20.23 -6.50 7.95
CA PRO A 94 -19.25 -5.43 7.77
C PRO A 94 -19.33 -4.41 8.92
N HIS A 95 -18.17 -3.99 9.40
CA HIS A 95 -18.11 -2.87 10.33
C HIS A 95 -18.54 -1.57 9.61
N PRO A 96 -19.46 -0.76 10.19
CA PRO A 96 -20.06 0.37 9.48
C PRO A 96 -19.08 1.45 9.02
N TRP A 97 -17.92 1.58 9.68
CA TRP A 97 -16.90 2.58 9.33
C TRP A 97 -15.70 2.00 8.59
N THR A 98 -15.28 0.78 8.91
CA THR A 98 -14.02 0.20 8.43
C THR A 98 -14.21 -0.95 7.45
N GLY A 99 -15.43 -1.41 7.25
CA GLY A 99 -15.77 -2.48 6.32
C GLY A 99 -15.37 -3.86 6.82
N ILE A 100 -14.74 -4.67 5.97
CA ILE A 100 -14.40 -6.07 6.23
C ILE A 100 -12.90 -6.32 6.37
N ALA A 101 -12.09 -5.28 6.30
CA ALA A 101 -10.63 -5.38 6.16
C ALA A 101 -9.88 -5.51 7.50
N ARG A 102 -10.52 -5.92 8.59
CA ARG A 102 -9.94 -5.96 9.95
C ARG A 102 -8.54 -6.59 10.01
N ASP A 103 -8.39 -7.81 9.50
CA ASP A 103 -7.12 -8.54 9.58
C ASP A 103 -6.04 -7.93 8.67
N THR A 104 -6.47 -7.41 7.52
CA THR A 104 -5.62 -6.65 6.61
C THR A 104 -5.15 -5.35 7.27
N GLN A 105 -6.06 -4.57 7.86
CA GLN A 105 -5.75 -3.31 8.55
C GLN A 105 -4.80 -3.55 9.74
N PHE A 106 -5.03 -4.62 10.50
CA PHE A 106 -4.14 -5.02 11.59
C PHE A 106 -2.73 -5.35 11.09
N THR A 107 -2.60 -6.08 9.98
CA THR A 107 -1.29 -6.41 9.40
C THR A 107 -0.62 -5.16 8.80
N VAL A 108 -1.38 -4.29 8.14
CA VAL A 108 -0.89 -3.01 7.60
C VAL A 108 -0.43 -2.06 8.71
N GLN A 109 -1.05 -2.10 9.88
CA GLN A 109 -0.60 -1.38 11.08
C GLN A 109 0.83 -1.82 11.50
N GLU A 110 1.08 -3.12 11.56
CA GLU A 110 2.43 -3.63 11.86
C GLU A 110 3.45 -3.22 10.78
N VAL A 111 3.02 -3.21 9.50
CA VAL A 111 3.83 -2.68 8.39
C VAL A 111 4.16 -1.20 8.61
N GLY A 112 3.17 -0.38 8.96
CA GLY A 112 3.37 1.05 9.19
C GLY A 112 4.42 1.32 10.27
N ARG A 113 4.32 0.64 11.41
CA ARG A 113 5.31 0.74 12.49
C ARG A 113 6.71 0.34 12.04
N LEU A 114 6.82 -0.82 11.37
CA LEU A 114 8.11 -1.31 10.90
C LEU A 114 8.75 -0.35 9.88
N VAL A 115 7.97 0.13 8.91
CA VAL A 115 8.42 1.06 7.88
C VAL A 115 8.85 2.39 8.50
N ARG A 116 8.03 2.98 9.39
CA ARG A 116 8.36 4.25 10.06
C ARG A 116 9.62 4.13 10.91
N TYR A 117 9.74 3.04 11.68
CA TYR A 117 10.92 2.74 12.48
C TYR A 117 12.18 2.63 11.62
N GLU A 118 12.13 1.86 10.52
CA GLU A 118 13.27 1.66 9.62
C GLU A 118 13.66 2.96 8.90
N ARG A 119 12.68 3.75 8.42
CA ARG A 119 12.94 5.06 7.81
C ARG A 119 13.58 6.03 8.80
N LYS A 120 13.12 6.06 10.05
CA LYS A 120 13.73 6.86 11.12
C LYS A 120 15.17 6.41 11.40
N ARG A 121 15.41 5.09 11.48
CA ARG A 121 16.74 4.51 11.66
C ARG A 121 17.70 4.92 10.54
N ILE A 122 17.29 4.76 9.28
CA ILE A 122 18.11 5.12 8.11
C ILE A 122 18.47 6.62 8.12
N ARG A 123 17.53 7.49 8.45
CA ARG A 123 17.72 8.94 8.46
C ARG A 123 18.60 9.43 9.63
N SER A 124 18.53 8.77 10.78
CA SER A 124 19.32 9.12 11.97
C SER A 124 20.74 8.54 11.98
N ARG A 125 21.04 7.65 11.04
CA ARG A 125 22.32 6.93 10.98
C ARG A 125 23.45 7.83 10.48
N HIS A 126 24.51 7.98 11.27
CA HIS A 126 25.74 8.69 10.86
C HIS A 126 26.82 7.73 10.32
N PHE A 127 26.84 6.50 10.82
CA PHE A 127 27.78 5.45 10.39
C PHE A 127 27.13 4.07 10.57
N THR A 128 27.72 3.05 9.95
CA THR A 128 27.28 1.66 10.06
C THR A 128 28.02 0.94 11.16
N SER A 129 27.33 0.45 12.20
CA SER A 129 27.87 -0.37 13.26
C SER A 129 27.34 -1.81 13.19
N HIS A 130 27.96 -2.76 13.89
CA HIS A 130 27.45 -4.13 14.02
C HIS A 130 26.01 -4.16 14.58
N ALA A 131 25.72 -3.28 15.53
CA ALA A 131 24.38 -3.15 16.09
C ALA A 131 23.36 -2.68 15.03
N ASP A 132 23.74 -1.74 14.18
CA ASP A 132 22.91 -1.24 13.09
C ASP A 132 22.65 -2.34 12.04
N ILE A 133 23.67 -3.13 11.68
CA ILE A 133 23.52 -4.27 10.76
C ILE A 133 22.56 -5.32 11.36
N ALA A 134 22.75 -5.71 12.62
CA ALA A 134 21.88 -6.65 13.29
C ALA A 134 20.43 -6.17 13.39
N GLN A 135 20.24 -4.87 13.56
CA GLN A 135 18.91 -4.25 13.60
C GLN A 135 18.24 -4.26 12.20
N ALA A 136 19.00 -3.95 11.14
CA ALA A 136 18.53 -4.05 9.77
C ALA A 136 18.12 -5.49 9.42
N GLN A 137 18.92 -6.49 9.81
CA GLN A 137 18.59 -7.90 9.59
C GLN A 137 17.29 -8.32 10.27
N ARG A 138 17.08 -7.90 11.54
CA ARG A 138 15.82 -8.16 12.25
C ARG A 138 14.62 -7.47 11.57
N ALA A 139 14.81 -6.23 11.07
CA ALA A 139 13.77 -5.52 10.34
C ALA A 139 13.40 -6.23 9.03
N ILE A 140 14.37 -6.70 8.25
CA ILE A 140 14.17 -7.49 7.03
C ILE A 140 13.43 -8.80 7.36
N GLN A 141 13.82 -9.49 8.42
CA GLN A 141 13.15 -10.73 8.83
C GLN A 141 11.68 -10.47 9.22
N LYS A 142 11.41 -9.42 10.00
CA LYS A 142 10.02 -9.04 10.33
C LYS A 142 9.23 -8.62 9.10
N ALA A 143 9.88 -7.93 8.16
CA ALA A 143 9.25 -7.56 6.89
C ALA A 143 8.85 -8.79 6.05
N ARG A 144 9.66 -9.86 6.05
CA ARG A 144 9.33 -11.15 5.41
C ARG A 144 8.09 -11.80 6.04
N GLU A 145 8.02 -11.83 7.37
CA GLU A 145 6.87 -12.38 8.08
C GLU A 145 5.57 -11.62 7.75
N LEU A 146 5.65 -10.28 7.67
CA LEU A 146 4.51 -9.45 7.31
C LEU A 146 4.12 -9.59 5.84
N GLU A 147 5.11 -9.72 4.95
CA GLU A 147 4.88 -10.01 3.54
C GLU A 147 4.11 -11.31 3.35
N GLU A 148 4.61 -12.42 3.94
CA GLU A 148 3.94 -13.73 3.85
C GLU A 148 2.53 -13.69 4.45
N ARG A 149 2.36 -12.95 5.55
CA ARG A 149 1.03 -12.78 6.16
C ARG A 149 0.08 -12.01 5.25
N LEU A 150 0.51 -10.90 4.63
CA LEU A 150 -0.31 -10.16 3.68
C LEU A 150 -0.65 -10.99 2.43
N LEU A 151 0.29 -11.78 1.92
CA LEU A 151 0.06 -12.66 0.77
C LEU A 151 -0.89 -13.82 1.10
N GLY A 152 -0.84 -14.34 2.32
CA GLY A 152 -1.70 -15.41 2.79
C GLY A 152 -3.10 -14.98 3.24
N LEU A 153 -3.37 -13.65 3.35
CA LEU A 153 -4.69 -13.16 3.72
C LEU A 153 -5.68 -13.38 2.57
N ALA A 154 -6.61 -14.31 2.77
CA ALA A 154 -7.76 -14.50 1.91
C ALA A 154 -8.89 -13.55 2.33
N HIS A 155 -9.48 -12.84 1.38
CA HIS A 155 -10.73 -12.13 1.62
C HIS A 155 -11.90 -13.11 1.56
N PRO A 156 -12.96 -12.88 2.37
CA PRO A 156 -14.17 -13.70 2.30
C PRO A 156 -14.81 -13.60 0.91
N ALA A 157 -15.49 -14.65 0.48
CA ALA A 157 -16.30 -14.58 -0.72
C ALA A 157 -17.48 -13.60 -0.53
N GLU A 158 -17.95 -12.98 -1.59
CA GLU A 158 -19.04 -12.00 -1.52
C GLU A 158 -20.30 -12.58 -0.85
N ALA A 159 -20.59 -13.85 -1.12
CA ALA A 159 -21.72 -14.58 -0.52
C ALA A 159 -21.61 -14.79 1.00
N GLU A 160 -20.41 -14.69 1.57
CA GLU A 160 -20.16 -14.82 3.01
C GLU A 160 -20.34 -13.51 3.76
N ILE A 161 -20.59 -12.41 3.06
CA ILE A 161 -20.69 -11.08 3.63
C ILE A 161 -22.16 -10.66 3.65
N VAL A 162 -22.63 -10.22 4.83
CA VAL A 162 -23.95 -9.62 4.94
C VAL A 162 -23.97 -8.30 4.18
N SER A 163 -24.94 -8.12 3.27
CA SER A 163 -25.10 -6.85 2.58
C SER A 163 -25.31 -5.72 3.59
N PRO A 164 -24.59 -4.59 3.47
CA PRO A 164 -24.78 -3.44 4.33
C PRO A 164 -26.16 -2.76 4.13
N GLY A 165 -26.94 -3.20 3.13
CA GLY A 165 -28.26 -2.61 2.83
C GLY A 165 -28.18 -1.19 2.27
N ASP A 166 -27.06 -0.85 1.64
CA ASP A 166 -26.77 0.46 1.05
C ASP A 166 -26.42 0.30 -0.42
N ASP A 167 -27.27 0.78 -1.29
CA ASP A 167 -27.10 0.69 -2.74
C ASP A 167 -25.85 1.47 -3.25
N GLU A 168 -25.45 2.51 -2.50
CA GLU A 168 -24.24 3.28 -2.84
C GLU A 168 -22.94 2.57 -2.38
N THR A 169 -23.05 1.54 -1.53
CA THR A 169 -21.89 0.81 -0.99
C THR A 169 -22.14 -0.70 -1.04
N PRO A 170 -22.25 -1.29 -2.22
CA PRO A 170 -22.38 -2.74 -2.37
C PRO A 170 -21.16 -3.48 -1.82
N VAL A 171 -21.30 -4.77 -1.54
CA VAL A 171 -20.26 -5.60 -0.90
C VAL A 171 -18.93 -5.56 -1.67
N TRP A 172 -18.97 -5.53 -3.01
CA TRP A 172 -17.76 -5.49 -3.81
C TRP A 172 -16.89 -4.22 -3.57
N HIS A 173 -17.49 -3.06 -3.15
CA HIS A 173 -16.71 -1.91 -2.70
C HIS A 173 -15.85 -2.25 -1.48
N LEU A 174 -16.41 -2.98 -0.52
CA LEU A 174 -15.71 -3.38 0.70
C LEU A 174 -14.59 -4.37 0.41
N LEU A 175 -14.85 -5.35 -0.47
CA LEU A 175 -13.83 -6.30 -0.95
C LEU A 175 -12.70 -5.59 -1.69
N THR A 176 -13.04 -4.68 -2.59
CA THR A 176 -12.06 -3.87 -3.32
C THR A 176 -11.20 -3.04 -2.35
N MET A 177 -11.82 -2.41 -1.33
CA MET A 177 -11.07 -1.65 -0.33
C MET A 177 -10.12 -2.54 0.47
N ALA A 178 -10.56 -3.72 0.91
CA ALA A 178 -9.71 -4.66 1.64
C ALA A 178 -8.49 -5.07 0.81
N GLU A 179 -8.70 -5.36 -0.48
CA GLU A 179 -7.62 -5.72 -1.40
C GLU A 179 -6.66 -4.55 -1.66
N VAL A 180 -7.16 -3.34 -1.84
CA VAL A 180 -6.31 -2.14 -2.03
C VAL A 180 -5.48 -1.87 -0.76
N TYR A 181 -6.02 -2.08 0.44
CA TYR A 181 -5.23 -2.01 1.69
C TYR A 181 -4.12 -3.05 1.72
N ARG A 182 -4.41 -4.29 1.34
CA ARG A 182 -3.43 -5.38 1.26
C ARG A 182 -2.29 -5.03 0.30
N CYS A 183 -2.62 -4.60 -0.91
CA CYS A 183 -1.64 -4.18 -1.92
C CYS A 183 -0.83 -2.96 -1.45
N THR A 184 -1.46 -1.99 -0.78
CA THR A 184 -0.77 -0.83 -0.23
C THR A 184 0.24 -1.25 0.85
N GLY A 185 -0.10 -2.17 1.74
CA GLY A 185 0.83 -2.72 2.73
C GLY A 185 2.04 -3.38 2.08
N LEU A 186 1.83 -4.23 1.07
CA LEU A 186 2.91 -4.85 0.29
C LEU A 186 3.79 -3.81 -0.40
N MET A 187 3.19 -2.77 -0.98
CA MET A 187 3.92 -1.68 -1.64
C MET A 187 4.85 -0.95 -0.67
N GLN A 188 4.38 -0.65 0.56
CA GLN A 188 5.23 -0.02 1.59
C GLN A 188 6.40 -0.93 1.99
N LEU A 189 6.17 -2.23 2.13
CA LEU A 189 7.22 -3.21 2.41
C LEU A 189 8.25 -3.25 1.28
N TYR A 190 7.84 -3.41 0.04
CA TYR A 190 8.74 -3.52 -1.10
C TYR A 190 9.54 -2.24 -1.35
N ARG A 191 8.95 -1.07 -1.10
CA ARG A 191 9.68 0.21 -1.20
C ARG A 191 10.73 0.37 -0.10
N THR A 192 10.45 -0.08 1.10
CA THR A 192 11.37 0.07 2.25
C THR A 192 12.39 -1.05 2.33
N PHE A 193 12.01 -2.27 1.92
CA PHE A 193 12.82 -3.49 1.97
C PHE A 193 12.90 -4.12 0.57
N PRO A 194 13.71 -3.56 -0.34
CA PRO A 194 13.80 -4.04 -1.73
C PRO A 194 14.27 -5.51 -1.83
N ASP A 195 15.00 -6.03 -0.81
CA ASP A 195 15.41 -7.44 -0.74
C ASP A 195 14.22 -8.42 -0.82
N LEU A 196 13.03 -8.02 -0.36
CA LEU A 196 11.82 -8.84 -0.48
C LEU A 196 11.43 -9.02 -1.95
N LEU A 197 11.42 -7.92 -2.70
CA LEU A 197 11.06 -7.94 -4.11
C LEU A 197 12.14 -8.64 -4.94
N HIS A 198 13.43 -8.41 -4.64
CA HIS A 198 14.55 -9.10 -5.29
C HIS A 198 14.46 -10.63 -5.13
N ARG A 199 14.02 -11.10 -3.97
CA ARG A 199 13.82 -12.54 -3.73
C ARG A 199 12.69 -13.12 -4.56
N ARG A 200 11.62 -12.35 -4.80
CA ARG A 200 10.46 -12.81 -5.56
C ARG A 200 10.62 -12.68 -7.06
N LEU A 201 11.35 -11.67 -7.49
CA LEU A 201 11.62 -11.35 -8.89
C LEU A 201 13.14 -11.42 -9.14
N PRO A 202 13.78 -12.61 -9.04
CA PRO A 202 15.19 -12.72 -9.34
C PRO A 202 15.40 -12.34 -10.82
N LEU A 203 16.28 -11.37 -11.06
CA LEU A 203 16.76 -11.12 -12.40
C LEU A 203 17.40 -12.40 -12.90
N GLN A 204 16.91 -12.95 -14.02
CA GLN A 204 17.52 -14.11 -14.64
C GLN A 204 18.97 -13.75 -14.98
N GLN A 205 19.90 -14.31 -14.23
CA GLN A 205 21.30 -14.31 -14.66
C GLN A 205 21.31 -15.10 -15.98
N THR A 206 21.72 -14.43 -17.05
CA THR A 206 21.94 -15.08 -18.35
C THR A 206 22.75 -16.36 -18.12
N PRO A 207 22.30 -17.52 -18.60
CA PRO A 207 23.09 -18.75 -18.47
C PRO A 207 24.44 -18.48 -19.14
N GLN A 208 25.54 -18.57 -18.40
CA GLN A 208 26.87 -18.65 -18.98
C GLN A 208 26.84 -19.78 -19.99
N ALA A 209 26.99 -19.44 -21.25
CA ALA A 209 27.08 -20.38 -22.35
C ALA A 209 28.26 -21.30 -22.11
N SER A 210 28.00 -22.51 -21.65
CA SER A 210 28.96 -23.61 -21.82
C SER A 210 28.92 -24.02 -23.27
N PRO A 211 30.07 -24.12 -23.97
CA PRO A 211 30.08 -24.53 -25.36
C PRO A 211 30.02 -26.05 -25.44
N GLN A 212 28.85 -26.61 -25.61
CA GLN A 212 28.73 -27.98 -26.17
C GLN A 212 27.58 -28.03 -27.14
N ALA A 213 27.97 -28.29 -28.39
CA ALA A 213 27.14 -28.52 -29.55
C ALA A 213 26.27 -29.77 -29.39
N GLN A 214 24.99 -29.66 -29.74
CA GLN A 214 24.25 -30.73 -30.41
C GLN A 214 23.06 -30.15 -31.19
N GLU A 215 22.87 -30.69 -32.39
CA GLU A 215 22.01 -30.28 -33.48
C GLU A 215 20.49 -30.45 -33.26
N PRO A 216 19.66 -29.91 -34.15
CA PRO A 216 18.26 -29.60 -33.91
C PRO A 216 17.28 -30.71 -34.31
N GLN A 217 16.23 -30.89 -33.51
CA GLN A 217 15.01 -31.57 -34.01
C GLN A 217 13.84 -30.59 -34.02
N GLN A 218 13.29 -30.43 -35.19
CA GLN A 218 12.13 -29.64 -35.57
C GLN A 218 10.82 -30.29 -35.08
N THR A 219 9.93 -29.53 -34.50
CA THR A 219 8.49 -29.74 -34.61
C THR A 219 7.74 -28.39 -34.52
N PRO A 220 6.59 -28.25 -35.23
CA PRO A 220 6.08 -26.95 -35.68
C PRO A 220 5.15 -26.25 -34.67
N PRO A 221 4.83 -24.95 -34.90
CA PRO A 221 4.17 -24.10 -33.95
C PRO A 221 2.65 -24.20 -34.02
N SER A 222 1.99 -24.21 -32.87
CA SER A 222 0.56 -23.93 -32.78
C SER A 222 0.37 -22.56 -32.14
N ALA A 223 -0.08 -21.65 -32.96
CA ALA A 223 -0.48 -20.32 -32.57
C ALA A 223 -1.73 -20.35 -31.67
N ARG A 224 -1.68 -19.70 -30.54
CA ARG A 224 -2.86 -19.18 -29.82
C ARG A 224 -2.54 -17.87 -29.21
N ASP A 225 -3.18 -16.82 -29.72
CA ASP A 225 -3.24 -15.47 -29.17
C ASP A 225 -3.90 -15.49 -27.79
N PRO A 226 -3.30 -14.86 -26.77
CA PRO A 226 -3.89 -14.73 -25.43
C PRO A 226 -4.52 -13.36 -25.18
N PHE A 227 -5.07 -12.71 -26.19
CA PHE A 227 -5.58 -11.34 -25.98
C PHE A 227 -7.01 -11.13 -26.49
N LEU A 228 -7.97 -11.98 -26.09
CA LEU A 228 -9.41 -11.67 -26.20
C LEU A 228 -10.24 -12.74 -25.47
N SER A 229 -10.50 -12.53 -24.20
CA SER A 229 -11.76 -12.99 -23.57
C SER A 229 -11.91 -12.26 -22.24
N LEU A 230 -12.61 -11.15 -22.31
CA LEU A 230 -13.19 -10.48 -21.16
C LEU A 230 -14.53 -11.17 -20.91
N GLU A 231 -14.51 -12.33 -20.28
CA GLU A 231 -15.71 -12.93 -19.70
C GLU A 231 -15.50 -13.04 -18.19
N THR A 232 -16.41 -12.40 -17.49
CA THR A 232 -16.62 -12.34 -16.07
C THR A 232 -16.75 -13.76 -15.50
N ASP A 233 -15.70 -14.22 -14.81
CA ASP A 233 -15.77 -15.43 -13.99
C ASP A 233 -15.55 -15.05 -12.52
N PRO A 234 -16.48 -15.36 -11.60
CA PRO A 234 -16.42 -14.96 -10.20
C PRO A 234 -15.64 -15.97 -9.34
N GLY A 235 -14.38 -16.24 -9.74
CA GLY A 235 -13.46 -17.08 -9.00
C GLY A 235 -12.06 -16.47 -9.03
N MET A 236 -11.88 -15.36 -8.32
CA MET A 236 -10.64 -14.61 -8.34
C MET A 236 -9.60 -15.29 -7.46
N ASP A 237 -8.80 -16.15 -8.07
CA ASP A 237 -7.63 -16.76 -7.45
C ASP A 237 -6.62 -15.65 -7.09
N SER A 238 -6.32 -15.51 -5.81
CA SER A 238 -5.47 -14.43 -5.25
C SER A 238 -4.01 -14.50 -5.70
N THR A 239 -3.62 -15.51 -6.50
CA THR A 239 -2.28 -15.71 -7.05
C THR A 239 -2.07 -15.07 -8.42
N SER A 240 -3.14 -14.62 -9.09
CA SER A 240 -3.11 -14.02 -10.44
C SER A 240 -2.48 -12.62 -10.54
N TRP A 241 -1.92 -12.09 -9.43
CA TRP A 241 -1.35 -10.75 -9.37
C TRP A 241 0.09 -10.65 -9.86
N PHE A 242 0.77 -11.75 -9.95
CA PHE A 242 2.13 -11.78 -10.48
C PHE A 242 2.05 -11.97 -11.99
N CYS A 243 1.99 -10.87 -12.76
CA CYS A 243 2.28 -10.92 -14.19
C CYS A 243 3.62 -11.63 -14.38
N ASP A 244 3.68 -12.58 -15.29
CA ASP A 244 4.89 -13.34 -15.63
C ASP A 244 6.03 -12.36 -15.94
N PRO A 245 7.12 -12.35 -15.16
CA PRO A 245 8.21 -11.40 -15.34
C PRO A 245 9.05 -11.69 -16.59
N THR A 246 8.79 -12.77 -17.31
CA THR A 246 9.61 -13.22 -18.46
C THR A 246 9.42 -12.40 -19.73
N THR A 247 8.38 -11.55 -19.81
CA THR A 247 8.05 -10.82 -21.04
C THR A 247 8.94 -9.60 -21.33
N TYR A 248 9.82 -9.17 -20.39
CA TYR A 248 10.49 -7.87 -20.49
C TYR A 248 12.03 -7.88 -20.59
N LEU A 249 12.67 -9.06 -20.79
CA LEU A 249 14.14 -9.14 -20.78
C LEU A 249 14.70 -9.50 -22.15
N GLN A 250 14.96 -8.48 -22.94
CA GLN A 250 16.02 -8.53 -24.00
C GLN A 250 16.79 -7.20 -23.92
N SER A 251 18.00 -7.21 -23.36
CA SER A 251 19.15 -6.42 -23.81
C SER A 251 20.37 -6.51 -22.89
N ASP A 252 21.44 -6.84 -23.48
CA ASP A 252 22.90 -6.69 -23.36
C ASP A 252 23.61 -6.26 -22.07
N ASN A 253 24.71 -7.01 -21.87
CA ASN A 253 25.77 -6.90 -20.85
C ASN A 253 26.59 -5.63 -20.96
N THR A 254 26.83 -4.95 -19.81
CA THR A 254 28.13 -4.34 -19.44
C THR A 254 28.12 -3.80 -18.01
N ASP A 255 29.18 -4.07 -17.24
CA ASP A 255 29.55 -3.49 -15.93
C ASP A 255 28.67 -3.72 -14.71
N MET A 256 29.29 -4.11 -13.58
CA MET A 256 28.67 -4.38 -12.30
C MET A 256 27.87 -3.18 -11.74
N ASP A 257 28.28 -1.95 -12.01
CA ASP A 257 27.51 -0.73 -11.65
C ASP A 257 26.33 -0.50 -12.60
N ALA A 258 26.48 -0.83 -13.87
CA ALA A 258 25.38 -0.81 -14.84
C ALA A 258 24.32 -1.86 -14.50
N THR A 259 24.73 -3.03 -14.01
CA THR A 259 23.81 -4.10 -13.60
C THR A 259 22.97 -3.69 -12.38
N ARG A 260 23.58 -3.00 -11.41
CA ARG A 260 22.86 -2.50 -10.21
C ARG A 260 21.88 -1.40 -10.60
N SER A 261 22.26 -0.48 -11.45
CA SER A 261 21.38 0.58 -11.96
C SER A 261 20.22 0.02 -12.80
N ALA A 262 20.48 -0.99 -13.61
CA ALA A 262 19.43 -1.68 -14.39
C ALA A 262 18.45 -2.43 -13.49
N SER A 263 18.95 -3.09 -12.43
CA SER A 263 18.14 -3.76 -11.42
C SER A 263 17.21 -2.77 -10.70
N ASP A 264 17.75 -1.65 -10.22
CA ASP A 264 16.97 -0.62 -9.53
C ASP A 264 15.89 -0.01 -10.45
N THR A 265 16.19 0.15 -11.72
CA THR A 265 15.24 0.64 -12.73
C THR A 265 14.10 -0.38 -12.94
N PHE A 266 14.44 -1.67 -13.04
CA PHE A 266 13.47 -2.74 -13.18
C PHE A 266 12.48 -2.80 -11.98
N TYR A 267 13.01 -2.77 -10.75
CA TYR A 267 12.16 -2.81 -9.55
C TYR A 267 11.32 -1.55 -9.39
N ASN A 268 11.85 -0.39 -9.73
CA ASN A 268 11.07 0.85 -9.74
C ASN A 268 9.94 0.81 -10.77
N LYS A 269 10.18 0.26 -11.95
CA LYS A 269 9.15 0.08 -12.97
C LYS A 269 8.08 -0.89 -12.49
N TRP A 270 8.48 -2.04 -11.93
CA TRP A 270 7.55 -3.02 -11.38
C TRP A 270 6.66 -2.42 -10.29
N LEU A 271 7.25 -1.67 -9.35
CA LEU A 271 6.48 -0.99 -8.29
C LEU A 271 5.51 0.06 -8.86
N THR A 272 5.90 0.76 -9.92
CA THR A 272 5.00 1.69 -10.61
C THR A 272 3.82 0.95 -11.23
N GLU A 273 4.04 -0.16 -11.93
CA GLU A 273 2.98 -0.99 -12.50
C GLU A 273 2.06 -1.57 -11.41
N PHE A 274 2.63 -2.00 -10.30
CA PHE A 274 1.86 -2.49 -9.16
C PHE A 274 0.98 -1.38 -8.56
N ALA A 275 1.49 -0.16 -8.44
CA ALA A 275 0.72 1.00 -7.99
C ALA A 275 -0.38 1.38 -8.98
N LEU A 276 -0.10 1.38 -10.29
CA LEU A 276 -1.08 1.64 -11.34
C LEU A 276 -2.24 0.64 -11.26
N THR A 277 -1.93 -0.64 -11.15
CA THR A 277 -2.93 -1.72 -11.03
C THR A 277 -3.75 -1.57 -9.75
N THR A 278 -3.12 -1.30 -8.61
CA THR A 278 -3.79 -1.09 -7.33
C THR A 278 -4.76 0.09 -7.39
N LEU A 279 -4.31 1.24 -7.91
CA LEU A 279 -5.11 2.44 -8.02
C LEU A 279 -6.20 2.34 -9.11
N SER A 280 -6.01 1.52 -10.14
CA SER A 280 -7.05 1.27 -11.14
C SER A 280 -8.30 0.61 -10.53
N ARG A 281 -8.11 -0.27 -9.55
CA ARG A 281 -9.22 -0.85 -8.76
C ARG A 281 -9.88 0.18 -7.87
N LEU A 282 -9.10 1.00 -7.18
CA LEU A 282 -9.67 2.08 -6.36
C LEU A 282 -10.49 3.07 -7.21
N LYS A 283 -10.09 3.27 -8.46
CA LYS A 283 -10.79 4.13 -9.42
C LYS A 283 -12.19 3.64 -9.77
N THR A 284 -12.47 2.34 -9.69
CA THR A 284 -13.81 1.79 -9.97
C THR A 284 -14.83 2.17 -8.89
N ILE A 285 -14.39 2.49 -7.68
CA ILE A 285 -15.28 2.88 -6.58
C ILE A 285 -15.75 4.33 -6.80
N PRO A 286 -17.06 4.60 -6.89
CA PRO A 286 -17.59 5.95 -7.07
C PRO A 286 -17.40 6.82 -5.81
N LEU A 287 -17.53 8.14 -5.97
CA LEU A 287 -17.38 9.11 -4.86
C LEU A 287 -18.50 9.01 -3.83
N GLU A 288 -19.66 8.59 -4.24
CA GLU A 288 -20.87 8.43 -3.44
C GLU A 288 -20.71 7.30 -2.40
N SER A 289 -19.85 6.32 -2.69
CA SER A 289 -19.59 5.22 -1.77
C SER A 289 -19.18 5.71 -0.38
N ARG A 290 -19.73 5.11 0.66
CA ARG A 290 -19.38 5.41 2.06
C ARG A 290 -17.93 5.04 2.40
N THR A 291 -17.25 4.26 1.54
CA THR A 291 -15.83 3.95 1.70
C THR A 291 -14.89 5.15 1.42
N ARG A 292 -15.44 6.32 1.09
CA ARG A 292 -14.64 7.52 0.75
C ARG A 292 -13.68 7.95 1.86
N CYS A 293 -14.06 7.80 3.14
CA CYS A 293 -13.18 8.13 4.27
C CYS A 293 -11.99 7.19 4.41
N LEU A 294 -12.05 5.99 3.83
CA LEU A 294 -10.96 5.01 3.86
C LEU A 294 -9.92 5.23 2.76
N GLN A 295 -10.17 6.12 1.78
CA GLN A 295 -9.35 6.25 0.59
C GLN A 295 -8.15 7.22 0.71
N PRO A 296 -8.17 8.31 1.50
CA PRO A 296 -7.09 9.29 1.52
C PRO A 296 -5.72 8.68 1.80
N PHE A 297 -5.61 7.80 2.81
CA PHE A 297 -4.38 7.09 3.12
C PHE A 297 -3.85 6.29 1.92
N LEU A 298 -4.70 5.56 1.21
CA LEU A 298 -4.32 4.72 0.08
C LEU A 298 -3.76 5.55 -1.08
N LEU A 299 -4.37 6.73 -1.34
CA LEU A 299 -3.93 7.65 -2.38
C LEU A 299 -2.55 8.27 -2.04
N VAL A 300 -2.35 8.68 -0.79
CA VAL A 300 -1.08 9.22 -0.30
C VAL A 300 0.00 8.16 -0.28
N ALA A 301 -0.26 7.00 0.31
CA ALA A 301 0.72 5.93 0.45
C ALA A 301 1.21 5.36 -0.90
N SER A 302 0.39 5.46 -1.95
CA SER A 302 0.77 5.00 -3.29
C SER A 302 1.48 6.07 -4.15
N CYS A 303 1.47 7.35 -3.74
CA CYS A 303 1.92 8.44 -4.60
C CYS A 303 3.40 8.38 -4.97
N SER A 304 4.27 7.86 -4.07
CA SER A 304 5.71 7.73 -4.31
C SER A 304 6.08 6.73 -5.41
N GLU A 305 5.14 5.86 -5.76
CA GLU A 305 5.36 4.84 -6.79
C GLU A 305 4.94 5.30 -8.18
N LEU A 306 4.22 6.41 -8.31
CA LEU A 306 3.80 6.95 -9.59
C LEU A 306 4.91 7.77 -10.25
N ARG A 307 6.02 7.10 -10.61
CA ARG A 307 7.21 7.70 -11.19
C ARG A 307 7.07 7.86 -12.70
N LEU A 308 7.29 9.07 -13.20
CA LEU A 308 7.39 9.29 -14.64
C LEU A 308 8.71 8.69 -15.15
N PRO A 309 8.73 8.00 -16.31
CA PRO A 309 9.95 7.56 -16.93
C PRO A 309 10.83 8.78 -17.20
N ARG A 310 12.11 8.68 -16.87
CA ARG A 310 13.09 9.67 -17.31
C ARG A 310 13.35 9.40 -18.79
N ASP A 311 13.07 10.37 -19.64
CA ASP A 311 13.55 10.32 -21.03
C ASP A 311 15.07 10.28 -20.96
N THR A 312 15.65 9.11 -21.14
CA THR A 312 17.10 8.99 -21.39
C THR A 312 17.35 9.70 -22.71
N PRO A 313 18.21 10.74 -22.76
CA PRO A 313 18.57 11.34 -24.03
C PRO A 313 19.12 10.21 -24.91
N LEU A 314 18.47 9.95 -26.05
CA LEU A 314 19.04 9.07 -27.06
C LEU A 314 20.46 9.56 -27.36
N PRO A 315 21.45 8.65 -27.44
CA PRO A 315 22.77 9.02 -27.93
C PRO A 315 22.59 9.65 -29.29
N GLN A 316 22.97 10.94 -29.41
CA GLN A 316 22.89 11.67 -30.66
C GLN A 316 23.85 11.00 -31.65
N THR A 317 23.32 10.12 -32.47
CA THR A 317 24.04 9.71 -33.69
C THR A 317 24.03 10.88 -34.66
N PRO A 318 25.20 11.30 -35.22
CA PRO A 318 25.30 12.52 -36.03
C PRO A 318 24.59 12.49 -37.38
N HIS A 319 23.87 11.44 -37.70
CA HIS A 319 23.17 11.26 -38.98
C HIS A 319 21.78 10.67 -38.79
N ALA A 320 20.84 11.46 -38.26
CA ALA A 320 19.42 11.14 -38.36
C ALA A 320 18.71 12.25 -39.12
N SER A 321 18.16 11.88 -40.28
CA SER A 321 17.34 12.68 -41.16
C SER A 321 16.16 13.33 -40.39
N LEU A 322 15.91 14.58 -40.78
CA LEU A 322 14.79 15.45 -40.38
C LEU A 322 13.44 14.86 -40.83
N ASP A 323 12.98 13.79 -40.18
CA ASP A 323 11.57 13.42 -40.26
C ASP A 323 10.91 13.67 -38.87
N ALA A 324 9.96 14.60 -38.91
CA ALA A 324 9.20 15.13 -37.79
C ALA A 324 8.32 14.04 -37.15
N THR A 325 8.90 13.22 -36.31
CA THR A 325 8.14 12.44 -35.32
C THR A 325 8.21 13.18 -34.00
N GLY A 326 7.09 13.75 -33.59
CA GLY A 326 6.94 14.38 -32.27
C GLY A 326 7.39 13.46 -31.13
N PRO A 327 7.62 13.97 -29.91
CA PRO A 327 8.16 13.20 -28.81
C PRO A 327 7.31 11.95 -28.60
N ASN A 328 7.95 10.77 -28.75
CA ASN A 328 7.29 9.47 -28.63
C ASN A 328 6.99 9.24 -27.14
N ILE A 329 5.86 9.78 -26.68
CA ILE A 329 5.43 9.66 -25.29
C ILE A 329 5.07 8.19 -25.04
N SER A 330 5.83 7.52 -24.18
CA SER A 330 5.56 6.13 -23.77
C SER A 330 4.15 5.97 -23.24
N SER A 331 3.44 4.90 -23.61
CA SER A 331 2.12 4.55 -23.06
C SER A 331 2.14 4.51 -21.53
N HIS A 332 3.22 3.99 -20.95
CA HIS A 332 3.46 3.97 -19.52
C HIS A 332 3.47 5.38 -18.89
N ALA A 333 4.12 6.37 -19.52
CA ALA A 333 4.09 7.76 -19.06
C ALA A 333 2.69 8.35 -19.08
N ILE A 334 1.87 7.99 -20.07
CA ILE A 334 0.48 8.39 -20.16
C ILE A 334 -0.33 7.81 -19.01
N ASP A 335 -0.15 6.53 -18.69
CA ASP A 335 -0.89 5.85 -17.62
C ASP A 335 -0.51 6.39 -16.24
N VAL A 336 0.77 6.64 -15.99
CA VAL A 336 1.23 7.34 -14.77
C VAL A 336 0.58 8.73 -14.68
N SER A 337 0.61 9.52 -15.75
CA SER A 337 0.04 10.86 -15.77
C SER A 337 -1.48 10.86 -15.55
N ARG A 338 -2.20 9.91 -16.15
CA ARG A 338 -3.65 9.72 -15.93
C ARG A 338 -3.94 9.34 -14.47
N THR A 339 -3.13 8.46 -13.88
CA THR A 339 -3.30 8.02 -12.50
C THR A 339 -2.95 9.12 -11.52
N ARG A 340 -1.90 9.91 -11.75
CA ARG A 340 -1.61 11.12 -10.95
C ARG A 340 -2.78 12.11 -11.01
N ARG A 341 -3.37 12.32 -12.18
CA ARG A 341 -4.56 13.19 -12.34
C ARG A 341 -5.78 12.64 -11.58
N PHE A 342 -5.97 11.32 -11.60
CA PHE A 342 -7.02 10.68 -10.80
C PHE A 342 -6.80 10.91 -9.30
N VAL A 343 -5.58 10.70 -8.77
CA VAL A 343 -5.26 10.92 -7.35
C VAL A 343 -5.54 12.36 -6.94
N LEU A 344 -5.06 13.35 -7.71
CA LEU A 344 -5.32 14.77 -7.41
C LEU A 344 -6.82 15.09 -7.49
N GLY A 345 -7.50 14.64 -8.54
CA GLY A 345 -8.92 14.87 -8.71
C GLY A 345 -9.75 14.28 -7.57
N ARG A 346 -9.40 13.05 -7.13
CA ARG A 346 -10.08 12.38 -6.02
C ARG A 346 -9.86 13.12 -4.69
N LEU A 347 -8.62 13.49 -4.36
CA LEU A 347 -8.32 14.27 -3.15
C LEU A 347 -8.97 15.68 -3.20
N THR A 348 -8.99 16.33 -4.37
CA THR A 348 -9.68 17.62 -4.54
C THR A 348 -11.19 17.48 -4.30
N SER A 349 -11.81 16.42 -4.83
CA SER A 349 -13.23 16.14 -4.56
C SER A 349 -13.49 15.89 -3.07
N PHE A 350 -12.56 15.24 -2.38
CA PHE A 350 -12.68 15.00 -0.94
C PHE A 350 -12.63 16.27 -0.08
N LEU A 351 -12.05 17.37 -0.56
CA LEU A 351 -12.13 18.66 0.14
C LEU A 351 -13.57 19.15 0.37
N HIS A 352 -14.52 18.68 -0.44
CA HIS A 352 -15.92 19.08 -0.35
C HIS A 352 -16.80 18.13 0.45
N VAL A 353 -16.34 16.90 0.71
CA VAL A 353 -17.14 15.83 1.35
C VAL A 353 -16.49 15.23 2.59
N LEU A 354 -15.21 15.50 2.82
CA LEU A 354 -14.45 15.10 4.01
C LEU A 354 -13.89 16.34 4.71
N PRO A 355 -13.37 16.24 5.94
CA PRO A 355 -12.78 17.36 6.65
C PRO A 355 -11.65 18.01 5.85
N PRO A 356 -11.75 19.31 5.50
CA PRO A 356 -10.85 19.90 4.52
C PRO A 356 -9.41 20.08 5.02
N LYS A 357 -9.18 20.26 6.34
CA LYS A 357 -7.82 20.48 6.86
C LYS A 357 -6.90 19.27 6.63
N PRO A 358 -7.21 18.04 7.10
CA PRO A 358 -6.37 16.89 6.82
C PRO A 358 -6.27 16.56 5.32
N ILE A 359 -7.36 16.70 4.56
CA ILE A 359 -7.32 16.46 3.11
C ILE A 359 -6.44 17.48 2.37
N SER A 360 -6.43 18.75 2.80
CA SER A 360 -5.50 19.75 2.25
C SER A 360 -4.03 19.36 2.49
N VAL A 361 -3.72 18.83 3.67
CA VAL A 361 -2.37 18.33 3.97
C VAL A 361 -2.01 17.14 3.07
N CYS A 362 -2.94 16.18 2.89
CA CYS A 362 -2.74 15.05 1.97
C CYS A 362 -2.46 15.54 0.54
N LEU A 363 -3.22 16.51 0.05
CA LEU A 363 -3.06 17.08 -1.28
C LEU A 363 -1.69 17.76 -1.45
N GLN A 364 -1.30 18.60 -0.48
CA GLN A 364 0.01 19.26 -0.47
C GLN A 364 1.16 18.25 -0.44
N LEU A 365 1.03 17.19 0.37
CA LEU A 365 2.02 16.12 0.47
C LEU A 365 2.22 15.41 -0.87
N VAL A 366 1.15 15.00 -1.53
CA VAL A 366 1.21 14.33 -2.84
C VAL A 366 1.87 15.24 -3.88
N GLN A 367 1.51 16.53 -3.92
CA GLN A 367 2.09 17.50 -4.85
C GLN A 367 3.59 17.70 -4.59
N GLU A 368 4.01 17.83 -3.33
CA GLU A 368 5.43 18.01 -2.98
C GLU A 368 6.25 16.74 -3.30
N VAL A 369 5.70 15.56 -3.05
CA VAL A 369 6.35 14.28 -3.42
C VAL A 369 6.61 14.23 -4.94
N TRP A 370 5.61 14.51 -5.75
CA TRP A 370 5.79 14.49 -7.21
C TRP A 370 6.69 15.60 -7.72
N LYS A 371 6.62 16.80 -7.16
CA LYS A 371 7.53 17.89 -7.48
C LYS A 371 9.00 17.48 -7.29
N ARG A 372 9.33 16.84 -6.17
CA ARG A 372 10.70 16.33 -5.90
C ARG A 372 11.08 15.20 -6.84
N MET A 373 10.17 14.25 -7.08
CA MET A 373 10.40 13.14 -8.01
C MET A 373 10.67 13.63 -9.43
N ASP A 374 9.88 14.59 -9.90
CA ASP A 374 10.01 15.17 -11.25
C ASP A 374 11.24 16.07 -11.38
N ALA A 375 11.70 16.67 -10.27
CA ALA A 375 13.02 17.35 -10.20
C ALA A 375 14.20 16.38 -10.21
N GLY A 376 13.96 15.06 -10.17
CA GLY A 376 15.02 14.05 -10.22
C GLY A 376 15.66 13.74 -8.87
N GLU A 377 15.10 14.19 -7.76
CA GLU A 377 15.62 13.87 -6.43
C GLU A 377 15.57 12.35 -6.21
N PRO A 378 16.70 11.72 -5.78
CA PRO A 378 16.74 10.28 -5.58
C PRO A 378 16.01 9.86 -4.30
N GLY A 379 15.41 8.67 -4.31
CA GLY A 379 14.87 8.04 -3.10
C GLY A 379 13.67 8.75 -2.48
N VAL A 380 12.97 9.65 -3.19
CA VAL A 380 11.79 10.35 -2.68
C VAL A 380 10.74 9.35 -2.23
N TYR A 381 10.32 9.48 -0.98
CA TYR A 381 9.30 8.65 -0.35
C TYR A 381 8.33 9.52 0.46
N TRP A 382 7.05 9.29 0.31
CA TRP A 382 6.00 10.15 0.87
C TRP A 382 6.10 10.37 2.39
N MET A 383 6.44 9.31 3.15
CA MET A 383 6.56 9.40 4.61
C MET A 383 7.74 10.29 5.03
N ASP A 384 8.87 10.23 4.30
CA ASP A 384 10.02 11.08 4.60
C ASP A 384 9.69 12.56 4.35
N VAL A 385 8.99 12.85 3.25
CA VAL A 385 8.53 14.21 2.92
C VAL A 385 7.55 14.69 3.98
N MET A 386 6.61 13.83 4.41
CA MET A 386 5.66 14.14 5.48
C MET A 386 6.36 14.53 6.78
N ILE A 387 7.31 13.70 7.24
CA ILE A 387 8.04 13.93 8.48
C ILE A 387 8.90 15.21 8.40
N GLU A 388 9.58 15.41 7.26
CA GLU A 388 10.42 16.60 7.04
C GLU A 388 9.62 17.90 7.08
N LYS A 389 8.40 17.89 6.54
CA LYS A 389 7.52 19.07 6.50
C LYS A 389 6.69 19.26 7.76
N GLY A 390 6.66 18.28 8.68
CA GLY A 390 5.76 18.30 9.85
C GLY A 390 4.29 18.27 9.41
N TRP A 391 3.98 17.44 8.40
CA TRP A 391 2.65 17.26 7.82
C TRP A 391 1.97 15.97 8.26
N GLU A 392 2.32 15.48 9.45
CA GLU A 392 1.62 14.37 10.07
C GLU A 392 0.16 14.77 10.35
N THR A 393 -0.75 14.01 9.77
CA THR A 393 -2.20 14.19 9.95
C THR A 393 -2.92 12.87 9.83
N THR A 394 -4.15 12.77 10.35
CA THR A 394 -5.00 11.61 10.10
C THR A 394 -5.42 11.60 8.63
N MET A 395 -5.31 10.44 8.00
CA MET A 395 -5.56 10.25 6.57
C MET A 395 -6.82 9.40 6.33
N GLY A 396 -7.83 9.59 7.19
CA GLY A 396 -9.06 8.81 7.14
C GLY A 396 -10.23 9.48 7.81
#